data_7b55026d5a8dbbb75d9137f845ec9c34
#
_entry.id   7b55026d5a8dbbb75d9137f845ec9c34
#
_cell.length_a   1.000
_cell.length_b   1.000
_cell.length_c   1.000
_cell.angle_alpha   90.00
_cell.angle_beta   90.00
_cell.angle_gamma   90.00
#
_symmetry.space_group_name_H-M   'P 1'
#
loop_
_entity.id
_entity.type
_entity.pdbx_description
1 polymer ?
#
loop_
_entity_poly.entity_id
_entity_poly.type
_entity_poly.pdbx_seq_one_letter_code
_entity_poly.pdbx_strand_id
1 'polypeptide(L)'
;MEAYDFLKKHGLRAEDVDSDKVLDFFSSEMKKGLDGEESSLAMIATYTEAGNDIPDGESVIVMDAGGTNFRTCLVTFDDGVAEISDFQKVGMPGAKKEVSKKEFFSILADNIQRFMGKSKKIGFCFSYAAEITPDHDGIPLMFSKEIKAPEVIGKRLGKELLAELAGRGYDTEGMTVSIVNDTVATLLAAKAAYKGDASTYIGFILGTGTNTAYVERNSNIKKLSLSEGSQIINVESGCLKLELSGIDEEFMKTTKDSNSYHLEKKISGAYLGPFALFVLKKAAEEGVFSSQSVEKLSGMNDLETKDVGGFLREAGDFSNPLSFFSANKEDAKNAYIIMRSIVERSGKLTALNLTAAVIASGEGDDPRRPVVINADGTTFYKTCFLEDYVKEYLDQILWKKEGKVCQIVSIDNSPTIGAAIAGLCI
;
A
#
# COMPACT_ATOMS: atom_id res chain seq x y z
N MET A 1 -33.85 16.59 -2.64
CA MET A 1 -33.57 15.13 -2.49
C MET A 1 -32.79 14.94 -1.21
N GLU A 2 -33.08 13.91 -0.40
CA GLU A 2 -32.28 13.57 0.78
C GLU A 2 -30.98 12.87 0.36
N ALA A 3 -29.91 13.05 1.13
CA ALA A 3 -28.61 12.41 0.86
C ALA A 3 -28.69 10.89 0.73
N TYR A 4 -29.51 10.24 1.56
CA TYR A 4 -29.67 8.78 1.53
C TYR A 4 -30.30 8.30 0.22
N ASP A 5 -31.30 9.00 -0.31
CA ASP A 5 -31.94 8.66 -1.59
C ASP A 5 -30.97 8.83 -2.75
N PHE A 6 -30.15 9.89 -2.71
CA PHE A 6 -29.08 10.12 -3.68
C PHE A 6 -28.06 8.97 -3.67
N LEU A 7 -27.54 8.60 -2.50
CA LEU A 7 -26.59 7.52 -2.35
C LEU A 7 -27.14 6.18 -2.85
N LYS A 8 -28.39 5.87 -2.48
CA LYS A 8 -29.09 4.65 -2.93
C LYS A 8 -29.27 4.62 -4.44
N LYS A 9 -29.73 5.75 -5.03
CA LYS A 9 -29.92 5.88 -6.48
C LYS A 9 -28.64 5.57 -7.26
N HIS A 10 -27.50 5.97 -6.72
CA HIS A 10 -26.20 5.89 -7.40
C HIS A 10 -25.33 4.70 -6.96
N GLY A 11 -25.80 3.82 -6.07
CA GLY A 11 -25.04 2.65 -5.62
C GLY A 11 -23.77 3.01 -4.86
N LEU A 12 -23.80 4.07 -4.03
CA LEU A 12 -22.65 4.61 -3.33
C LEU A 12 -22.53 4.16 -1.86
N ARG A 13 -23.48 3.34 -1.38
CA ARG A 13 -23.48 2.83 -0.01
C ARG A 13 -22.65 1.56 0.09
N ALA A 14 -22.15 1.26 1.27
CA ALA A 14 -21.45 0.01 1.53
C ALA A 14 -22.35 -1.22 1.27
N GLU A 15 -23.65 -1.12 1.59
CA GLU A 15 -24.63 -2.19 1.31
C GLU A 15 -24.88 -2.46 -0.17
N ASP A 16 -24.57 -1.50 -1.06
CA ASP A 16 -24.69 -1.66 -2.52
C ASP A 16 -23.49 -2.45 -3.11
N VAL A 17 -22.44 -2.67 -2.33
CA VAL A 17 -21.29 -3.51 -2.71
C VAL A 17 -21.61 -4.97 -2.38
N ASP A 18 -21.79 -5.79 -3.41
CA ASP A 18 -21.98 -7.24 -3.28
C ASP A 18 -20.65 -7.90 -2.89
N SER A 19 -20.53 -8.31 -1.62
CA SER A 19 -19.30 -8.86 -1.05
C SER A 19 -18.86 -10.14 -1.77
N ASP A 20 -19.82 -11.01 -2.16
CA ASP A 20 -19.49 -12.29 -2.77
C ASP A 20 -18.94 -12.12 -4.17
N LYS A 21 -19.59 -11.27 -4.96
CA LYS A 21 -19.10 -10.96 -6.32
C LYS A 21 -17.72 -10.31 -6.29
N VAL A 22 -17.47 -9.41 -5.35
CA VAL A 22 -16.17 -8.74 -5.24
C VAL A 22 -15.09 -9.72 -4.79
N LEU A 23 -15.36 -10.60 -3.82
CA LEU A 23 -14.41 -11.63 -3.39
C LEU A 23 -14.10 -12.65 -4.49
N ASP A 24 -15.14 -13.14 -5.17
CA ASP A 24 -14.97 -14.09 -6.30
C ASP A 24 -14.13 -13.44 -7.41
N PHE A 25 -14.37 -12.17 -7.70
CA PHE A 25 -13.60 -11.44 -8.69
C PHE A 25 -12.14 -11.23 -8.25
N PHE A 26 -11.89 -10.84 -6.99
CA PHE A 26 -10.54 -10.76 -6.44
C PHE A 26 -9.80 -12.08 -6.57
N SER A 27 -10.41 -13.17 -6.09
CA SER A 27 -9.82 -14.51 -6.12
C SER A 27 -9.51 -14.98 -7.54
N SER A 28 -10.43 -14.68 -8.48
CA SER A 28 -10.22 -14.98 -9.90
C SER A 28 -9.03 -14.22 -10.50
N GLU A 29 -8.94 -12.91 -10.25
CA GLU A 29 -7.84 -12.09 -10.75
C GLU A 29 -6.50 -12.47 -10.10
N MET A 30 -6.47 -12.75 -8.79
CA MET A 30 -5.27 -13.27 -8.11
C MET A 30 -4.80 -14.59 -8.76
N LYS A 31 -5.73 -15.52 -8.97
CA LYS A 31 -5.41 -16.80 -9.60
C LYS A 31 -4.86 -16.63 -11.01
N LYS A 32 -5.50 -15.84 -11.86
CA LYS A 32 -5.00 -15.53 -13.21
C LYS A 32 -3.59 -14.97 -13.19
N GLY A 33 -3.33 -13.99 -12.30
CA GLY A 33 -2.02 -13.39 -12.15
C GLY A 33 -0.94 -14.37 -11.69
N LEU A 34 -1.29 -15.37 -10.86
CA LEU A 34 -0.38 -16.46 -10.46
C LEU A 34 -0.18 -17.50 -11.58
N ASP A 35 -1.21 -17.74 -12.38
CA ASP A 35 -1.15 -18.67 -13.52
C ASP A 35 -0.41 -18.07 -14.74
N GLY A 36 -0.16 -16.73 -14.75
CA GLY A 36 0.47 -16.01 -15.86
C GLY A 36 -0.52 -15.65 -16.97
N GLU A 37 -1.80 -15.67 -16.67
CA GLU A 37 -2.88 -15.25 -17.56
C GLU A 37 -3.06 -13.72 -17.48
N GLU A 38 -3.83 -13.15 -18.42
CA GLU A 38 -4.18 -11.73 -18.38
C GLU A 38 -5.01 -11.42 -17.12
N SER A 39 -4.48 -10.55 -16.28
CA SER A 39 -5.09 -10.12 -15.02
C SER A 39 -4.82 -8.65 -14.75
N SER A 40 -5.73 -8.00 -14.03
CA SER A 40 -5.50 -6.66 -13.48
C SER A 40 -4.55 -6.67 -12.28
N LEU A 41 -4.30 -7.83 -11.67
CA LEU A 41 -3.39 -8.01 -10.55
C LEU A 41 -2.07 -8.63 -11.03
N ALA A 42 -0.96 -7.93 -10.80
CA ALA A 42 0.36 -8.34 -11.26
C ALA A 42 0.86 -9.61 -10.56
N MET A 43 0.47 -9.84 -9.30
CA MET A 43 0.87 -10.99 -8.48
C MET A 43 2.37 -11.26 -8.58
N ILE A 44 3.18 -10.24 -8.28
CA ILE A 44 4.64 -10.27 -8.48
C ILE A 44 5.28 -11.23 -7.49
N ALA A 45 5.98 -12.22 -7.99
CA ALA A 45 6.81 -13.11 -7.19
C ALA A 45 8.06 -12.37 -6.70
N THR A 46 8.37 -12.48 -5.41
CA THR A 46 9.48 -11.74 -4.81
C THR A 46 10.71 -12.61 -4.56
N TYR A 47 10.58 -13.92 -4.74
CA TYR A 47 11.57 -14.94 -4.39
C TYR A 47 12.00 -14.90 -2.91
N THR A 48 11.34 -14.08 -2.09
CA THR A 48 11.62 -13.92 -0.66
C THR A 48 10.75 -14.89 0.13
N GLU A 49 11.39 -15.77 0.89
CA GLU A 49 10.72 -16.73 1.77
C GLU A 49 10.36 -16.08 3.11
N ALA A 50 9.13 -16.32 3.56
CA ALA A 50 8.73 -15.91 4.90
C ALA A 50 9.17 -16.90 6.01
N GLY A 51 9.76 -18.04 5.65
CA GLY A 51 10.16 -19.11 6.57
C GLY A 51 11.52 -18.92 7.24
N ASN A 52 12.45 -18.18 6.66
CA ASN A 52 13.84 -18.09 7.10
C ASN A 52 13.97 -17.43 8.47
N ASP A 53 14.86 -17.97 9.31
CA ASP A 53 15.22 -17.35 10.59
C ASP A 53 16.05 -16.08 10.36
N ILE A 54 15.79 -15.06 11.18
CA ILE A 54 16.57 -13.82 11.16
C ILE A 54 17.86 -14.06 11.94
N PRO A 55 19.05 -13.90 11.32
CA PRO A 55 20.31 -14.04 12.01
C PRO A 55 20.46 -13.02 13.14
N ASP A 56 20.85 -13.48 14.31
CA ASP A 56 21.08 -12.64 15.48
C ASP A 56 22.51 -12.08 15.49
N GLY A 57 22.67 -10.84 15.95
CA GLY A 57 23.97 -10.16 16.02
C GLY A 57 24.55 -9.71 14.66
N GLU A 58 23.91 -10.04 13.53
CA GLU A 58 24.34 -9.58 12.21
C GLU A 58 23.78 -8.21 11.86
N SER A 59 24.62 -7.35 11.32
CA SER A 59 24.21 -6.02 10.83
C SER A 59 23.94 -6.04 9.33
N VAL A 60 22.99 -5.24 8.90
CA VAL A 60 22.62 -5.03 7.50
C VAL A 60 22.52 -3.54 7.17
N ILE A 61 23.02 -3.13 6.02
CA ILE A 61 22.84 -1.79 5.51
C ILE A 61 21.42 -1.71 4.94
N VAL A 62 20.63 -0.75 5.42
CA VAL A 62 19.27 -0.55 4.93
C VAL A 62 19.19 0.72 4.11
N MET A 63 18.54 0.59 2.96
CA MET A 63 18.13 1.66 2.07
C MET A 63 16.61 1.62 1.95
N ASP A 64 15.95 2.78 2.05
CA ASP A 64 14.51 2.92 1.87
C ASP A 64 14.23 4.10 0.93
N ALA A 65 13.78 3.78 -0.29
CA ALA A 65 13.41 4.71 -1.34
C ALA A 65 11.89 4.72 -1.52
N GLY A 66 11.22 5.63 -0.80
CA GLY A 66 9.77 5.76 -0.83
C GLY A 66 9.33 7.20 -1.08
N GLY A 67 8.45 7.42 -2.06
CA GLY A 67 7.95 8.73 -2.44
C GLY A 67 9.10 9.69 -2.80
N THR A 68 9.20 10.83 -2.14
CA THR A 68 10.24 11.84 -2.37
C THR A 68 11.42 11.74 -1.39
N ASN A 69 11.43 10.73 -0.52
CA ASN A 69 12.44 10.56 0.52
C ASN A 69 13.31 9.33 0.26
N PHE A 70 14.57 9.45 0.61
CA PHE A 70 15.54 8.37 0.64
C PHE A 70 16.15 8.29 2.04
N ARG A 71 16.05 7.13 2.68
CA ARG A 71 16.55 6.89 4.03
C ARG A 71 17.60 5.81 4.00
N THR A 72 18.60 5.93 4.86
CA THR A 72 19.66 4.92 5.02
C THR A 72 20.01 4.78 6.49
N CYS A 73 20.26 3.55 6.93
CA CYS A 73 20.68 3.23 8.28
C CYS A 73 21.43 1.91 8.32
N LEU A 74 21.97 1.56 9.47
CA LEU A 74 22.43 0.22 9.82
C LEU A 74 21.39 -0.37 10.77
N VAL A 75 21.01 -1.62 10.53
CA VAL A 75 20.08 -2.37 11.40
C VAL A 75 20.80 -3.63 11.87
N THR A 76 20.69 -3.92 13.17
CA THR A 76 21.18 -5.16 13.80
C THR A 76 20.02 -5.77 14.57
N PHE A 77 19.88 -7.09 14.53
CA PHE A 77 18.91 -7.79 15.36
C PHE A 77 19.61 -8.37 16.59
N ASP A 78 19.02 -8.13 17.76
CA ASP A 78 19.43 -8.71 19.04
C ASP A 78 18.20 -9.35 19.69
N ASP A 79 18.24 -10.66 19.87
CA ASP A 79 17.11 -11.47 20.36
C ASP A 79 15.79 -11.19 19.60
N GLY A 80 15.89 -11.04 18.28
CA GLY A 80 14.76 -10.75 17.38
C GLY A 80 14.28 -9.30 17.39
N VAL A 81 14.88 -8.40 18.18
CA VAL A 81 14.57 -6.97 18.24
C VAL A 81 15.49 -6.19 17.31
N ALA A 82 14.89 -5.38 16.41
CA ALA A 82 15.67 -4.55 15.49
C ALA A 82 16.20 -3.28 16.18
N GLU A 83 17.51 -3.11 16.18
CA GLU A 83 18.20 -1.88 16.60
C GLU A 83 18.60 -1.08 15.36
N ILE A 84 18.05 0.14 15.21
CA ILE A 84 18.33 1.04 14.08
C ILE A 84 19.38 2.07 14.53
N SER A 85 20.49 2.14 13.83
CA SER A 85 21.59 3.05 14.10
C SER A 85 22.01 3.84 12.85
N ASP A 86 22.72 4.95 13.06
CA ASP A 86 23.26 5.81 11.99
C ASP A 86 22.21 6.23 10.94
N PHE A 87 20.97 6.53 11.38
CA PHE A 87 19.86 6.90 10.51
C PHE A 87 20.09 8.25 9.84
N GLN A 88 19.88 8.28 8.53
CA GLN A 88 19.91 9.50 7.71
C GLN A 88 18.72 9.53 6.74
N LYS A 89 18.16 10.72 6.55
CA LYS A 89 17.09 10.99 5.57
C LYS A 89 17.49 12.13 4.67
N VAL A 90 17.40 11.90 3.36
CA VAL A 90 17.69 12.90 2.31
C VAL A 90 16.54 12.89 1.27
N GLY A 91 16.58 13.82 0.33
CA GLY A 91 15.66 13.78 -0.81
C GLY A 91 16.02 12.64 -1.77
N MET A 92 14.99 11.97 -2.32
CA MET A 92 15.17 10.94 -3.34
C MET A 92 15.84 11.54 -4.59
N PRO A 93 16.88 10.89 -5.18
CA PRO A 93 17.43 11.33 -6.46
C PRO A 93 16.33 11.35 -7.54
N GLY A 94 16.30 12.42 -8.30
CA GLY A 94 15.25 12.64 -9.31
C GLY A 94 14.00 13.37 -8.81
N ALA A 95 13.82 13.57 -7.50
CA ALA A 95 12.63 14.24 -6.94
C ALA A 95 12.55 15.74 -7.28
N LYS A 96 13.69 16.43 -7.35
CA LYS A 96 13.74 17.88 -7.62
C LYS A 96 14.05 18.20 -9.08
N LYS A 97 14.92 17.42 -9.71
CA LYS A 97 15.37 17.57 -11.08
C LYS A 97 15.60 16.20 -11.70
N GLU A 98 15.58 16.12 -13.03
CA GLU A 98 15.98 14.90 -13.73
C GLU A 98 17.45 14.57 -13.44
N VAL A 99 17.73 13.29 -13.25
CA VAL A 99 19.07 12.77 -13.02
C VAL A 99 19.39 11.65 -14.00
N SER A 100 20.65 11.60 -14.45
CA SER A 100 21.17 10.50 -15.25
C SER A 100 21.31 9.23 -14.42
N LYS A 101 21.46 8.07 -15.07
CA LYS A 101 21.79 6.80 -14.39
C LYS A 101 23.01 6.96 -13.48
N LYS A 102 24.09 7.56 -13.99
CA LYS A 102 25.32 7.76 -13.22
C LYS A 102 25.10 8.63 -11.98
N GLU A 103 24.38 9.74 -12.12
CA GLU A 103 24.08 10.64 -10.98
C GLU A 103 23.20 9.94 -9.95
N PHE A 104 22.19 9.15 -10.40
CA PHE A 104 21.31 8.39 -9.52
C PHE A 104 22.12 7.42 -8.62
N PHE A 105 22.91 6.53 -9.20
CA PHE A 105 23.69 5.57 -8.42
C PHE A 105 24.81 6.21 -7.61
N SER A 106 25.39 7.31 -8.10
CA SER A 106 26.34 8.10 -7.31
C SER A 106 25.71 8.63 -6.03
N ILE A 107 24.52 9.20 -6.09
CA ILE A 107 23.80 9.68 -4.91
C ILE A 107 23.45 8.52 -3.94
N LEU A 108 23.02 7.37 -4.45
CA LEU A 108 22.77 6.21 -3.59
C LEU A 108 24.06 5.77 -2.88
N ALA A 109 25.16 5.65 -3.61
CA ALA A 109 26.47 5.28 -3.05
C ALA A 109 26.98 6.29 -2.02
N ASP A 110 26.83 7.60 -2.25
CA ASP A 110 27.20 8.66 -1.29
C ASP A 110 26.53 8.48 0.07
N ASN A 111 25.28 8.02 0.07
CA ASN A 111 24.51 7.87 1.29
C ASN A 111 24.79 6.57 2.06
N ILE A 112 25.42 5.55 1.42
CA ILE A 112 25.72 4.28 2.09
C ILE A 112 27.23 4.02 2.26
N GLN A 113 28.11 4.78 1.60
CA GLN A 113 29.57 4.58 1.68
C GLN A 113 30.11 4.61 3.12
N ARG A 114 29.43 5.33 4.05
CA ARG A 114 29.79 5.37 5.48
C ARG A 114 29.63 4.03 6.21
N PHE A 115 28.89 3.10 5.58
CA PHE A 115 28.67 1.75 6.13
C PHE A 115 29.59 0.70 5.52
N MET A 116 30.42 1.06 4.52
CA MET A 116 31.34 0.12 3.91
C MET A 116 32.30 -0.46 4.97
N GLY A 117 32.42 -1.78 4.95
CA GLY A 117 33.18 -2.53 5.97
C GLY A 117 32.39 -2.86 7.25
N LYS A 118 31.18 -2.30 7.46
CA LYS A 118 30.31 -2.65 8.59
C LYS A 118 29.39 -3.85 8.28
N SER A 119 28.97 -4.00 7.02
CA SER A 119 28.21 -5.16 6.55
C SER A 119 28.47 -5.40 5.06
N LYS A 120 28.33 -6.65 4.64
CA LYS A 120 28.28 -7.04 3.22
C LYS A 120 26.86 -7.27 2.70
N LYS A 121 25.85 -7.11 3.56
CA LYS A 121 24.44 -7.31 3.23
C LYS A 121 23.73 -5.95 3.13
N ILE A 122 22.97 -5.77 2.05
CA ILE A 122 22.17 -4.56 1.81
C ILE A 122 20.72 -4.99 1.61
N GLY A 123 19.81 -4.48 2.44
CA GLY A 123 18.36 -4.57 2.23
C GLY A 123 17.85 -3.25 1.67
N PHE A 124 17.18 -3.29 0.52
CA PHE A 124 16.72 -2.08 -0.16
C PHE A 124 15.21 -2.11 -0.37
N CYS A 125 14.46 -1.40 0.48
CA CYS A 125 13.06 -1.11 0.26
C CYS A 125 12.92 -0.12 -0.91
N PHE A 126 12.27 -0.55 -1.98
CA PHE A 126 12.07 0.23 -3.20
C PHE A 126 10.57 0.29 -3.52
N SER A 127 9.93 1.40 -3.12
CA SER A 127 8.47 1.58 -3.19
C SER A 127 7.95 2.02 -4.57
N TYR A 128 8.62 1.61 -5.63
CA TYR A 128 8.20 1.85 -7.02
C TYR A 128 8.03 0.50 -7.72
N ALA A 129 7.25 0.49 -8.79
CA ALA A 129 7.04 -0.71 -9.57
C ALA A 129 8.36 -1.28 -10.10
N ALA A 130 8.69 -2.50 -9.70
CA ALA A 130 9.90 -3.20 -10.11
C ALA A 130 9.63 -4.70 -10.25
N GLU A 131 10.25 -5.30 -11.23
CA GLU A 131 10.38 -6.76 -11.34
C GLU A 131 11.51 -7.22 -10.42
N ILE A 132 11.27 -8.28 -9.65
CA ILE A 132 12.28 -8.89 -8.80
C ILE A 132 12.86 -10.11 -9.52
N THR A 133 14.19 -10.20 -9.53
CA THR A 133 14.91 -11.32 -10.16
C THR A 133 15.18 -12.44 -9.16
N PRO A 134 15.43 -13.70 -9.61
CA PRO A 134 15.68 -14.83 -8.70
C PRO A 134 16.88 -14.65 -7.76
N ASP A 135 17.80 -13.75 -8.06
CA ASP A 135 18.91 -13.37 -7.19
C ASP A 135 18.59 -12.10 -6.36
N HIS A 136 17.31 -11.84 -6.13
CA HIS A 136 16.73 -10.78 -5.31
C HIS A 136 17.08 -9.34 -5.71
N ASP A 137 17.61 -9.13 -6.92
CA ASP A 137 17.79 -7.78 -7.46
C ASP A 137 16.47 -7.23 -8.03
N GLY A 138 16.37 -5.92 -8.20
CA GLY A 138 15.18 -5.25 -8.73
C GLY A 138 15.46 -4.54 -10.04
N ILE A 139 14.48 -4.62 -10.95
CA ILE A 139 14.49 -3.91 -12.24
C ILE A 139 13.32 -2.93 -12.24
N PRO A 140 13.54 -1.61 -12.07
CA PRO A 140 12.47 -0.62 -12.12
C PRO A 140 11.74 -0.66 -13.45
N LEU A 141 10.41 -0.74 -13.39
CA LEU A 141 9.53 -0.71 -14.56
C LEU A 141 9.07 0.73 -14.86
N MET A 142 8.84 1.49 -13.80
CA MET A 142 8.46 2.91 -13.89
C MET A 142 8.74 3.61 -12.56
N PHE A 143 8.93 4.92 -12.62
CA PHE A 143 8.89 5.78 -11.45
C PHE A 143 7.56 6.53 -11.39
N SER A 144 7.10 6.88 -10.18
CA SER A 144 6.03 7.85 -10.02
C SER A 144 6.47 9.21 -10.60
N LYS A 145 5.51 10.08 -10.91
CA LYS A 145 5.75 11.39 -11.56
C LYS A 145 6.72 12.31 -10.84
N GLU A 146 6.89 12.07 -9.55
CA GLU A 146 7.75 12.89 -8.69
C GLU A 146 9.22 12.56 -8.90
N ILE A 147 9.55 11.38 -9.46
CA ILE A 147 10.93 10.94 -9.67
C ILE A 147 11.27 10.92 -11.16
N LYS A 148 12.27 11.71 -11.51
CA LYS A 148 12.75 11.89 -12.87
C LYS A 148 14.12 11.24 -13.05
N ALA A 149 14.13 9.91 -13.27
CA ALA A 149 15.33 9.11 -13.50
C ALA A 149 15.09 8.08 -14.62
N PRO A 150 14.77 8.53 -15.88
CA PRO A 150 14.35 7.63 -16.95
C PRO A 150 15.41 6.60 -17.34
N GLU A 151 16.70 6.93 -17.24
CA GLU A 151 17.80 6.04 -17.59
C GLU A 151 17.97 4.85 -16.62
N VAL A 152 17.34 4.90 -15.44
CA VAL A 152 17.38 3.83 -14.43
C VAL A 152 16.34 2.74 -14.73
N ILE A 153 15.30 3.06 -15.49
CA ILE A 153 14.28 2.09 -15.90
C ILE A 153 14.94 0.96 -16.68
N GLY A 154 14.58 -0.29 -16.33
CA GLY A 154 15.15 -1.49 -16.94
C GLY A 154 16.58 -1.83 -16.50
N LYS A 155 17.16 -1.14 -15.52
CA LYS A 155 18.49 -1.45 -14.96
C LYS A 155 18.35 -2.26 -13.67
N ARG A 156 19.32 -3.12 -13.41
CA ARG A 156 19.40 -3.88 -12.17
C ARG A 156 19.96 -3.00 -11.05
N LEU A 157 19.12 -2.65 -10.08
CA LEU A 157 19.46 -1.68 -9.01
C LEU A 157 20.65 -2.13 -8.17
N GLY A 158 20.65 -3.37 -7.71
CA GLY A 158 21.72 -3.91 -6.85
C GLY A 158 23.05 -3.99 -7.62
N LYS A 159 23.01 -4.53 -8.83
CA LYS A 159 24.22 -4.67 -9.67
C LYS A 159 24.85 -3.31 -10.01
N GLU A 160 24.06 -2.32 -10.40
CA GLU A 160 24.55 -0.98 -10.72
C GLU A 160 25.09 -0.26 -9.48
N LEU A 161 24.43 -0.43 -8.31
CA LEU A 161 24.91 0.14 -7.04
C LEU A 161 26.26 -0.46 -6.63
N LEU A 162 26.42 -1.78 -6.69
CA LEU A 162 27.68 -2.44 -6.36
C LEU A 162 28.81 -2.05 -7.35
N ALA A 163 28.48 -1.89 -8.63
CA ALA A 163 29.43 -1.41 -9.64
C ALA A 163 29.91 0.03 -9.35
N GLU A 164 29.00 0.92 -8.94
CA GLU A 164 29.37 2.29 -8.54
C GLU A 164 30.29 2.29 -7.31
N LEU A 165 29.98 1.48 -6.28
CA LEU A 165 30.82 1.34 -5.08
C LEU A 165 32.21 0.78 -5.42
N ALA A 166 32.28 -0.26 -6.24
CA ALA A 166 33.55 -0.83 -6.71
C ALA A 166 34.37 0.21 -7.51
N GLY A 167 33.72 0.99 -8.37
CA GLY A 167 34.35 2.09 -9.12
C GLY A 167 34.95 3.18 -8.22
N ARG A 168 34.46 3.31 -6.98
CA ARG A 168 35.01 4.20 -5.93
C ARG A 168 36.12 3.59 -5.10
N GLY A 169 36.47 2.33 -5.38
CA GLY A 169 37.54 1.60 -4.66
C GLY A 169 37.09 0.86 -3.41
N TYR A 170 35.77 0.71 -3.18
CA TYR A 170 35.29 -0.12 -2.09
C TYR A 170 35.33 -1.61 -2.45
N ASP A 171 35.62 -2.47 -1.48
CA ASP A 171 35.52 -3.92 -1.62
C ASP A 171 34.02 -4.34 -1.65
N THR A 172 33.58 -4.78 -2.83
CA THR A 172 32.20 -5.29 -3.03
C THR A 172 32.15 -6.80 -3.22
N GLU A 173 33.30 -7.52 -3.04
CA GLU A 173 33.33 -8.97 -3.15
C GLU A 173 32.48 -9.62 -2.06
N GLY A 174 31.58 -10.50 -2.47
CA GLY A 174 30.62 -11.17 -1.55
C GLY A 174 29.56 -10.24 -0.97
N MET A 175 29.40 -9.01 -1.46
CA MET A 175 28.25 -8.18 -1.10
C MET A 175 26.99 -8.64 -1.82
N THR A 176 25.85 -8.61 -1.11
CA THR A 176 24.52 -8.92 -1.62
C THR A 176 23.59 -7.72 -1.47
N VAL A 177 22.66 -7.58 -2.41
CA VAL A 177 21.62 -6.54 -2.36
C VAL A 177 20.28 -7.20 -2.58
N SER A 178 19.39 -7.12 -1.58
CA SER A 178 18.01 -7.58 -1.69
C SER A 178 17.07 -6.40 -1.90
N ILE A 179 16.33 -6.43 -2.98
CA ILE A 179 15.31 -5.41 -3.31
C ILE A 179 13.94 -5.96 -2.91
N VAL A 180 13.21 -5.18 -2.13
CA VAL A 180 11.82 -5.51 -1.75
C VAL A 180 10.92 -4.29 -1.89
N ASN A 181 9.65 -4.54 -2.25
CA ASN A 181 8.62 -3.50 -2.20
C ASN A 181 8.29 -3.17 -0.74
N ASP A 182 7.79 -1.95 -0.47
CA ASP A 182 7.41 -1.50 0.87
C ASP A 182 6.33 -2.38 1.53
N THR A 183 5.38 -2.88 0.76
CA THR A 183 4.33 -3.79 1.25
C THR A 183 4.89 -5.15 1.64
N VAL A 184 5.87 -5.66 0.89
CA VAL A 184 6.62 -6.89 1.22
C VAL A 184 7.46 -6.68 2.48
N ALA A 185 8.14 -5.55 2.59
CA ALA A 185 8.88 -5.18 3.80
C ALA A 185 7.95 -5.08 5.02
N THR A 186 6.75 -4.50 4.85
CA THR A 186 5.73 -4.43 5.90
C THR A 186 5.31 -5.83 6.38
N LEU A 187 5.17 -6.81 5.49
CA LEU A 187 4.91 -8.21 5.85
C LEU A 187 6.08 -8.81 6.65
N LEU A 188 7.31 -8.62 6.18
CA LEU A 188 8.50 -9.15 6.85
C LEU A 188 8.69 -8.59 8.27
N ALA A 189 8.33 -7.32 8.50
CA ALA A 189 8.35 -6.74 9.83
C ALA A 189 7.37 -7.45 10.78
N ALA A 190 6.17 -7.82 10.30
CA ALA A 190 5.22 -8.60 11.09
C ALA A 190 5.77 -9.98 11.47
N LYS A 191 6.46 -10.63 10.54
CA LYS A 191 7.11 -11.92 10.81
C LYS A 191 8.10 -11.82 11.96
N ALA A 192 8.91 -10.77 12.02
CA ALA A 192 9.87 -10.58 13.11
C ALA A 192 9.19 -10.38 14.46
N ALA A 193 8.17 -9.50 14.48
CA ALA A 193 7.48 -9.11 15.71
C ALA A 193 6.54 -10.19 16.29
N TYR A 194 6.00 -11.07 15.45
CA TYR A 194 4.98 -12.07 15.81
C TYR A 194 5.40 -13.50 15.50
N LYS A 195 6.73 -13.78 15.51
CA LYS A 195 7.27 -15.12 15.26
C LYS A 195 6.68 -16.15 16.24
N GLY A 196 6.00 -17.16 15.71
CA GLY A 196 5.39 -18.25 16.51
C GLY A 196 3.93 -17.98 16.92
N ASP A 197 3.46 -16.73 16.93
CA ASP A 197 2.12 -16.34 17.38
C ASP A 197 1.12 -16.18 16.24
N ALA A 198 1.55 -16.31 14.99
CA ALA A 198 0.74 -16.20 13.79
C ALA A 198 0.72 -17.50 12.98
N SER A 199 -0.35 -17.74 12.22
CA SER A 199 -0.40 -18.80 11.20
C SER A 199 0.34 -18.35 9.94
N THR A 200 0.18 -17.10 9.53
CA THR A 200 0.90 -16.43 8.44
C THR A 200 0.82 -14.92 8.58
N TYR A 201 1.46 -14.20 7.65
CA TYR A 201 1.58 -12.74 7.69
C TYR A 201 1.08 -12.11 6.40
N ILE A 202 0.48 -10.92 6.52
CA ILE A 202 0.08 -10.06 5.41
C ILE A 202 0.67 -8.68 5.63
N GLY A 203 1.28 -8.10 4.61
CA GLY A 203 1.64 -6.69 4.55
C GLY A 203 0.53 -5.93 3.85
N PHE A 204 0.10 -4.82 4.42
CA PHE A 204 -0.92 -3.98 3.84
C PHE A 204 -0.56 -2.50 3.96
N ILE A 205 -0.66 -1.78 2.88
CA ILE A 205 -0.45 -0.33 2.84
C ILE A 205 -1.73 0.35 2.38
N LEU A 206 -2.18 1.34 3.17
CA LEU A 206 -3.23 2.27 2.78
C LEU A 206 -2.84 3.69 3.22
N GLY A 207 -2.07 4.32 2.36
CA GLY A 207 -1.57 5.68 2.47
C GLY A 207 -2.03 6.53 1.28
N THR A 208 -1.11 7.19 0.61
CA THR A 208 -1.36 7.88 -0.66
C THR A 208 -1.90 6.90 -1.71
N GLY A 209 -1.30 5.71 -1.82
CA GLY A 209 -1.78 4.57 -2.59
C GLY A 209 -2.20 3.41 -1.69
N THR A 210 -2.44 2.24 -2.31
CA THR A 210 -2.75 1.00 -1.59
C THR A 210 -2.08 -0.19 -2.24
N ASN A 211 -1.62 -1.13 -1.41
CA ASN A 211 -1.08 -2.40 -1.87
C ASN A 211 -1.18 -3.47 -0.78
N THR A 212 -1.09 -4.73 -1.19
CA THR A 212 -1.17 -5.91 -0.32
C THR A 212 -0.10 -6.93 -0.71
N ALA A 213 0.52 -7.57 0.27
CA ALA A 213 1.43 -8.69 0.07
C ALA A 213 1.04 -9.83 1.02
N TYR A 214 1.18 -11.07 0.57
CA TYR A 214 0.88 -12.25 1.37
C TYR A 214 1.82 -13.41 1.02
N VAL A 215 1.83 -14.45 1.85
CA VAL A 215 2.65 -15.65 1.61
C VAL A 215 1.86 -16.64 0.77
N GLU A 216 2.42 -17.05 -0.38
CA GLU A 216 1.83 -18.01 -1.31
C GLU A 216 2.71 -19.27 -1.45
N ARG A 217 2.09 -20.43 -1.61
CA ARG A 217 2.80 -21.69 -1.92
C ARG A 217 3.34 -21.65 -3.34
N ASN A 218 4.60 -22.03 -3.52
CA ASN A 218 5.23 -22.08 -4.84
C ASN A 218 4.46 -22.95 -5.85
N SER A 219 3.79 -24.01 -5.39
CA SER A 219 2.96 -24.88 -6.22
C SER A 219 1.76 -24.18 -6.89
N ASN A 220 1.32 -23.04 -6.34
CA ASN A 220 0.22 -22.24 -6.88
C ASN A 220 0.69 -21.19 -7.89
N ILE A 221 2.01 -20.91 -7.97
CA ILE A 221 2.59 -19.89 -8.85
C ILE A 221 2.98 -20.51 -10.17
N LYS A 222 2.01 -20.80 -11.03
CA LYS A 222 2.23 -21.57 -12.26
C LYS A 222 2.98 -20.82 -13.36
N LYS A 223 3.00 -19.49 -13.32
CA LYS A 223 3.80 -18.68 -14.25
C LYS A 223 5.32 -18.87 -14.07
N LEU A 224 5.74 -19.51 -12.99
CA LEU A 224 7.14 -19.80 -12.71
C LEU A 224 7.34 -21.29 -12.48
N SER A 225 8.52 -21.80 -12.84
CA SER A 225 8.93 -23.19 -12.54
C SER A 225 9.72 -23.17 -11.23
N LEU A 226 9.02 -23.36 -10.12
CA LEU A 226 9.58 -23.26 -8.76
C LEU A 226 9.64 -24.64 -8.09
N SER A 227 10.60 -24.81 -7.17
CA SER A 227 10.65 -25.93 -6.24
C SER A 227 9.52 -25.85 -5.20
N GLU A 228 9.41 -26.88 -4.34
CA GLU A 228 8.55 -26.83 -3.16
C GLU A 228 8.90 -25.64 -2.27
N GLY A 229 7.96 -25.21 -1.41
CA GLY A 229 8.12 -24.10 -0.51
C GLY A 229 7.07 -23.01 -0.72
N SER A 230 7.35 -21.84 -0.21
CA SER A 230 6.49 -20.66 -0.30
C SER A 230 7.32 -19.40 -0.48
N GLN A 231 6.71 -18.36 -1.01
CA GLN A 231 7.30 -17.05 -1.10
C GLN A 231 6.26 -15.94 -0.92
N ILE A 232 6.73 -14.74 -0.71
CA ILE A 232 5.86 -13.58 -0.62
C ILE A 232 5.48 -13.14 -2.03
N ILE A 233 4.19 -12.89 -2.23
CA ILE A 233 3.64 -12.29 -3.44
C ILE A 233 3.27 -10.83 -3.16
N ASN A 234 3.80 -9.93 -3.98
CA ASN A 234 3.34 -8.56 -4.06
C ASN A 234 2.16 -8.50 -5.03
N VAL A 235 0.96 -8.28 -4.49
CA VAL A 235 -0.30 -8.41 -5.25
C VAL A 235 -0.48 -7.29 -6.27
N GLU A 236 -0.05 -6.07 -5.94
CA GLU A 236 -0.40 -4.82 -6.63
C GLU A 236 -1.93 -4.59 -6.60
N SER A 237 -2.51 -4.78 -5.41
CA SER A 237 -3.97 -4.83 -5.20
C SER A 237 -4.70 -3.54 -5.61
N GLY A 238 -4.02 -2.39 -5.55
CA GLY A 238 -4.56 -1.11 -6.04
C GLY A 238 -5.00 -1.14 -7.51
N CYS A 239 -4.40 -2.03 -8.31
CA CYS A 239 -4.67 -2.17 -9.74
C CYS A 239 -5.95 -2.97 -10.06
N LEU A 240 -6.55 -3.68 -9.08
CA LEU A 240 -7.76 -4.48 -9.32
C LEU A 240 -8.80 -3.69 -10.11
N LYS A 241 -9.19 -4.20 -11.28
CA LYS A 241 -10.13 -3.53 -12.20
C LYS A 241 -11.58 -3.71 -11.73
N LEU A 242 -11.95 -3.02 -10.67
CA LEU A 242 -13.23 -3.12 -10.01
C LEU A 242 -14.20 -2.03 -10.50
N GLU A 243 -15.30 -2.44 -11.13
CA GLU A 243 -16.40 -1.58 -11.56
C GLU A 243 -17.55 -1.72 -10.57
N LEU A 244 -18.08 -0.61 -10.01
CA LEU A 244 -19.11 -0.62 -8.98
C LEU A 244 -20.30 0.25 -9.31
N SER A 245 -20.11 1.52 -9.68
CA SER A 245 -21.19 2.45 -9.94
C SER A 245 -20.87 3.39 -11.11
N GLY A 246 -21.92 3.98 -11.72
CA GLY A 246 -21.73 4.96 -12.79
C GLY A 246 -20.96 6.21 -12.34
N ILE A 247 -21.13 6.64 -11.09
CA ILE A 247 -20.37 7.77 -10.52
C ILE A 247 -18.88 7.43 -10.36
N ASP A 248 -18.53 6.20 -9.98
CA ASP A 248 -17.14 5.76 -9.97
C ASP A 248 -16.51 5.87 -11.37
N GLU A 249 -17.22 5.41 -12.40
CA GLU A 249 -16.73 5.45 -13.78
C GLU A 249 -16.59 6.89 -14.30
N GLU A 250 -17.54 7.77 -13.96
CA GLU A 250 -17.43 9.18 -14.29
C GLU A 250 -16.22 9.82 -13.60
N PHE A 251 -16.03 9.55 -12.31
CA PHE A 251 -14.87 10.04 -11.57
C PHE A 251 -13.56 9.54 -12.17
N MET A 252 -13.47 8.25 -12.51
CA MET A 252 -12.30 7.66 -13.14
C MET A 252 -11.87 8.40 -14.40
N LYS A 253 -12.82 8.84 -15.23
CA LYS A 253 -12.56 9.63 -16.45
C LYS A 253 -11.93 11.00 -16.17
N THR A 254 -12.12 11.55 -14.97
CA THR A 254 -11.50 12.83 -14.56
C THR A 254 -10.08 12.67 -14.08
N THR A 255 -9.65 11.45 -13.77
CA THR A 255 -8.32 11.16 -13.26
C THR A 255 -7.33 10.93 -14.39
N LYS A 256 -6.03 11.16 -14.12
CA LYS A 256 -4.99 10.67 -15.00
C LYS A 256 -5.02 9.15 -14.99
N ASP A 257 -4.65 8.49 -16.07
CA ASP A 257 -4.66 7.02 -16.18
C ASP A 257 -6.03 6.40 -15.85
N SER A 258 -7.09 6.90 -16.51
CA SER A 258 -8.50 6.58 -16.24
C SER A 258 -8.83 5.07 -16.25
N ASN A 259 -7.99 4.24 -16.89
CA ASN A 259 -8.20 2.80 -17.02
C ASN A 259 -7.36 1.96 -16.03
N SER A 260 -6.66 2.58 -15.10
CA SER A 260 -5.75 1.90 -14.17
C SER A 260 -6.08 2.23 -12.71
N TYR A 261 -5.60 1.41 -11.78
CA TYR A 261 -5.69 1.66 -10.33
C TYR A 261 -7.13 1.82 -9.82
N HIS A 262 -8.06 0.96 -10.29
CA HIS A 262 -9.48 1.11 -9.98
C HIS A 262 -9.79 0.98 -8.49
N LEU A 263 -9.21 -0.03 -7.80
CA LEU A 263 -9.41 -0.17 -6.35
C LEU A 263 -8.76 0.98 -5.60
N GLU A 264 -7.52 1.36 -5.95
CA GLU A 264 -6.81 2.47 -5.31
C GLU A 264 -7.62 3.77 -5.37
N LYS A 265 -8.23 4.06 -6.51
CA LYS A 265 -9.08 5.25 -6.70
C LYS A 265 -10.36 5.25 -5.88
N LYS A 266 -10.73 4.12 -5.29
CA LYS A 266 -11.93 3.99 -4.43
C LYS A 266 -11.61 4.03 -2.95
N ILE A 267 -10.34 3.78 -2.55
CA ILE A 267 -10.01 3.62 -1.12
C ILE A 267 -8.80 4.44 -0.63
N SER A 268 -7.92 4.90 -1.53
CA SER A 268 -6.65 5.49 -1.10
C SER A 268 -6.72 6.98 -0.77
N GLY A 269 -5.72 7.46 -0.05
CA GLY A 269 -5.64 8.83 0.42
C GLY A 269 -5.48 9.87 -0.69
N ALA A 270 -4.91 9.50 -1.83
CA ALA A 270 -4.84 10.38 -2.99
C ALA A 270 -6.21 10.63 -3.64
N TYR A 271 -7.17 9.74 -3.44
CA TYR A 271 -8.41 9.76 -4.19
C TYR A 271 -9.68 9.92 -3.36
N LEU A 272 -9.72 9.54 -2.08
CA LEU A 272 -10.92 9.68 -1.25
C LEU A 272 -11.43 11.12 -1.14
N GLY A 273 -10.53 12.10 -0.96
CA GLY A 273 -10.88 13.51 -0.93
C GLY A 273 -11.44 14.01 -2.28
N PRO A 274 -10.70 13.87 -3.39
CA PRO A 274 -11.19 14.21 -4.72
C PRO A 274 -12.49 13.51 -5.11
N PHE A 275 -12.65 12.22 -4.77
CA PHE A 275 -13.89 11.48 -5.00
C PHE A 275 -15.05 12.04 -4.18
N ALA A 276 -14.82 12.36 -2.90
CA ALA A 276 -15.83 12.98 -2.05
C ALA A 276 -16.31 14.34 -2.63
N LEU A 277 -15.37 15.18 -3.09
CA LEU A 277 -15.72 16.43 -3.74
C LEU A 277 -16.55 16.20 -5.02
N PHE A 278 -16.18 15.22 -5.83
CA PHE A 278 -16.91 14.86 -7.05
C PHE A 278 -18.34 14.43 -6.71
N VAL A 279 -18.51 13.56 -5.73
CA VAL A 279 -19.85 13.09 -5.28
C VAL A 279 -20.68 14.23 -4.69
N LEU A 280 -20.09 15.12 -3.87
CA LEU A 280 -20.78 16.29 -3.32
C LEU A 280 -21.28 17.24 -4.43
N LYS A 281 -20.48 17.45 -5.48
CA LYS A 281 -20.90 18.26 -6.64
C LYS A 281 -22.05 17.60 -7.41
N LYS A 282 -22.02 16.29 -7.62
CA LYS A 282 -23.13 15.54 -8.22
C LYS A 282 -24.40 15.63 -7.37
N ALA A 283 -24.27 15.50 -6.06
CA ALA A 283 -25.39 15.67 -5.14
C ALA A 283 -25.98 17.10 -5.19
N ALA A 284 -25.13 18.11 -5.36
CA ALA A 284 -25.56 19.50 -5.56
C ALA A 284 -26.35 19.69 -6.87
N GLU A 285 -25.88 19.10 -7.97
CA GLU A 285 -26.59 19.10 -9.27
C GLU A 285 -27.99 18.47 -9.16
N GLU A 286 -28.18 17.48 -8.29
CA GLU A 286 -29.44 16.80 -8.05
C GLU A 286 -30.30 17.41 -6.93
N GLY A 287 -29.91 18.58 -6.41
CA GLY A 287 -30.72 19.35 -5.48
C GLY A 287 -30.71 18.81 -4.05
N VAL A 288 -29.60 18.18 -3.62
CA VAL A 288 -29.41 17.73 -2.23
C VAL A 288 -29.09 18.90 -1.29
N PHE A 289 -28.50 19.97 -1.82
CA PHE A 289 -27.99 21.10 -1.05
C PHE A 289 -28.73 22.42 -1.37
N SER A 290 -28.70 23.35 -0.42
CA SER A 290 -29.19 24.71 -0.63
C SER A 290 -28.34 25.47 -1.67
N SER A 291 -28.91 26.50 -2.28
CA SER A 291 -28.24 27.32 -3.30
C SER A 291 -26.91 27.92 -2.76
N GLN A 292 -26.86 28.28 -1.47
CA GLN A 292 -25.66 28.82 -0.85
C GLN A 292 -24.51 27.80 -0.80
N SER A 293 -24.82 26.55 -0.44
CA SER A 293 -23.82 25.47 -0.42
C SER A 293 -23.40 25.06 -1.84
N VAL A 294 -24.34 25.06 -2.78
CA VAL A 294 -24.06 24.81 -4.21
C VAL A 294 -23.07 25.84 -4.77
N GLU A 295 -23.26 27.14 -4.47
CA GLU A 295 -22.34 28.18 -4.89
C GLU A 295 -20.92 27.98 -4.34
N LYS A 296 -20.80 27.63 -3.05
CA LYS A 296 -19.50 27.34 -2.43
C LYS A 296 -18.82 26.10 -3.03
N LEU A 297 -19.58 24.99 -3.20
CA LEU A 297 -19.07 23.77 -3.83
C LEU A 297 -18.59 24.00 -5.26
N SER A 298 -19.29 24.83 -6.04
CA SER A 298 -18.91 25.11 -7.43
C SER A 298 -17.55 25.79 -7.54
N GLY A 299 -17.17 26.58 -6.53
CA GLY A 299 -15.87 27.26 -6.45
C GLY A 299 -14.71 26.36 -5.95
N MET A 300 -15.00 25.18 -5.43
CA MET A 300 -13.95 24.27 -4.96
C MET A 300 -13.34 23.47 -6.10
N ASN A 301 -12.02 23.45 -6.20
CA ASN A 301 -11.29 22.70 -7.22
C ASN A 301 -10.59 21.46 -6.64
N ASP A 302 -10.40 21.41 -5.34
CA ASP A 302 -9.68 20.34 -4.66
C ASP A 302 -10.25 20.09 -3.26
N LEU A 303 -10.10 18.86 -2.77
CA LEU A 303 -10.42 18.44 -1.42
C LEU A 303 -9.48 17.29 -1.05
N GLU A 304 -8.78 17.43 0.05
CA GLU A 304 -7.89 16.36 0.53
C GLU A 304 -8.64 15.36 1.41
N THR A 305 -8.17 14.13 1.45
CA THR A 305 -8.76 13.07 2.31
C THR A 305 -8.75 13.45 3.79
N LYS A 306 -7.74 14.21 4.25
CA LYS A 306 -7.69 14.73 5.62
C LYS A 306 -8.86 15.68 5.93
N ASP A 307 -9.34 16.43 4.93
CA ASP A 307 -10.45 17.38 5.09
C ASP A 307 -11.77 16.64 5.26
N VAL A 308 -11.98 15.54 4.52
CA VAL A 308 -13.11 14.63 4.70
C VAL A 308 -13.11 14.06 6.12
N GLY A 309 -11.97 13.51 6.56
CA GLY A 309 -11.83 12.98 7.93
C GLY A 309 -11.99 14.04 9.01
N GLY A 310 -11.51 15.27 8.77
CA GLY A 310 -11.68 16.40 9.66
C GLY A 310 -13.14 16.81 9.83
N PHE A 311 -13.86 16.95 8.71
CA PHE A 311 -15.29 17.27 8.72
C PHE A 311 -16.14 16.20 9.43
N LEU A 312 -15.83 14.93 9.21
CA LEU A 312 -16.52 13.82 9.89
C LEU A 312 -16.27 13.81 11.39
N ARG A 313 -15.11 14.28 11.83
CA ARG A 313 -14.79 14.38 13.26
C ARG A 313 -15.43 15.60 13.89
N GLU A 314 -15.39 16.75 13.22
CA GLU A 314 -15.88 18.03 13.71
C GLU A 314 -16.33 18.94 12.55
N ALA A 315 -17.60 18.80 12.17
CA ALA A 315 -18.19 19.56 11.05
C ALA A 315 -18.20 21.09 11.27
N GLY A 316 -18.07 21.53 12.51
CA GLY A 316 -18.03 22.95 12.91
C GLY A 316 -16.64 23.59 12.90
N ASP A 317 -15.59 22.84 12.60
CA ASP A 317 -14.23 23.38 12.51
C ASP A 317 -14.12 24.36 11.32
N PHE A 318 -14.00 25.66 11.63
CA PHE A 318 -13.90 26.72 10.61
C PHE A 318 -12.61 26.65 9.78
N SER A 319 -11.60 25.91 10.21
CA SER A 319 -10.38 25.70 9.42
C SER A 319 -10.59 24.67 8.29
N ASN A 320 -11.64 23.86 8.38
CA ASN A 320 -11.99 22.88 7.37
C ASN A 320 -12.63 23.55 6.15
N PRO A 321 -12.18 23.26 4.91
CA PRO A 321 -12.73 23.87 3.70
C PRO A 321 -14.22 23.56 3.49
N LEU A 322 -14.77 22.52 4.13
CA LEU A 322 -16.19 22.16 4.09
C LEU A 322 -17.03 22.80 5.19
N SER A 323 -16.43 23.63 6.06
CA SER A 323 -17.12 24.28 7.20
C SER A 323 -18.35 25.11 6.81
N PHE A 324 -18.41 25.58 5.57
CA PHE A 324 -19.56 26.34 5.05
C PHE A 324 -20.88 25.55 5.09
N PHE A 325 -20.85 24.22 5.05
CA PHE A 325 -22.04 23.41 5.24
C PHE A 325 -22.72 23.63 6.59
N SER A 326 -21.95 24.00 7.62
CA SER A 326 -22.46 24.24 8.98
C SER A 326 -23.36 25.46 9.07
N ALA A 327 -23.40 26.33 8.06
CA ALA A 327 -24.34 27.44 7.98
C ALA A 327 -25.80 26.99 7.83
N ASN A 328 -26.04 25.77 7.30
CA ASN A 328 -27.35 25.15 7.16
C ASN A 328 -27.32 23.74 7.74
N LYS A 329 -28.16 23.47 8.76
CA LYS A 329 -28.19 22.18 9.45
C LYS A 329 -28.51 21.00 8.53
N GLU A 330 -29.38 21.18 7.54
CA GLU A 330 -29.75 20.13 6.58
C GLU A 330 -28.61 19.85 5.61
N ASP A 331 -27.95 20.89 5.11
CA ASP A 331 -26.77 20.74 4.25
C ASP A 331 -25.62 20.05 5.00
N ALA A 332 -25.38 20.43 6.26
CA ALA A 332 -24.35 19.78 7.10
C ALA A 332 -24.66 18.29 7.33
N LYS A 333 -25.91 17.95 7.62
CA LYS A 333 -26.37 16.57 7.77
C LYS A 333 -26.20 15.77 6.47
N ASN A 334 -26.62 16.32 5.34
CA ASN A 334 -26.53 15.65 4.04
C ASN A 334 -25.06 15.45 3.63
N ALA A 335 -24.21 16.46 3.79
CA ALA A 335 -22.77 16.34 3.53
C ALA A 335 -22.10 15.29 4.42
N TYR A 336 -22.44 15.27 5.71
CA TYR A 336 -21.94 14.26 6.65
C TYR A 336 -22.34 12.84 6.23
N ILE A 337 -23.60 12.61 5.87
CA ILE A 337 -24.11 11.31 5.42
C ILE A 337 -23.37 10.85 4.17
N ILE A 338 -23.19 11.73 3.18
CA ILE A 338 -22.49 11.40 1.93
C ILE A 338 -21.03 11.01 2.22
N MET A 339 -20.29 11.85 2.96
CA MET A 339 -18.88 11.60 3.22
C MET A 339 -18.67 10.35 4.10
N ARG A 340 -19.52 10.14 5.11
CA ARG A 340 -19.50 8.94 5.94
C ARG A 340 -19.74 7.68 5.10
N SER A 341 -20.72 7.71 4.19
CA SER A 341 -21.00 6.58 3.29
C SER A 341 -19.83 6.24 2.38
N ILE A 342 -19.12 7.25 1.85
CA ILE A 342 -17.92 7.05 1.04
C ILE A 342 -16.81 6.37 1.86
N VAL A 343 -16.58 6.83 3.10
CA VAL A 343 -15.56 6.24 3.99
C VAL A 343 -15.96 4.81 4.40
N GLU A 344 -17.23 4.56 4.71
CA GLU A 344 -17.74 3.24 5.05
C GLU A 344 -17.57 2.26 3.87
N ARG A 345 -17.94 2.69 2.66
CA ARG A 345 -17.74 1.90 1.44
C ARG A 345 -16.26 1.60 1.18
N SER A 346 -15.39 2.57 1.40
CA SER A 346 -13.94 2.38 1.32
C SER A 346 -13.46 1.36 2.35
N GLY A 347 -13.98 1.41 3.59
CA GLY A 347 -13.69 0.43 4.63
C GLY A 347 -14.10 -0.99 4.24
N LYS A 348 -15.30 -1.15 3.65
CA LYS A 348 -15.76 -2.46 3.15
C LYS A 348 -14.88 -3.00 2.03
N LEU A 349 -14.51 -2.17 1.05
CA LEU A 349 -13.62 -2.57 -0.04
C LEU A 349 -12.22 -2.95 0.45
N THR A 350 -11.71 -2.24 1.44
CA THR A 350 -10.45 -2.57 2.12
C THR A 350 -10.55 -3.92 2.83
N ALA A 351 -11.63 -4.17 3.56
CA ALA A 351 -11.86 -5.45 4.23
C ALA A 351 -11.96 -6.61 3.22
N LEU A 352 -12.60 -6.41 2.07
CA LEU A 352 -12.67 -7.40 0.99
C LEU A 352 -11.31 -7.71 0.39
N ASN A 353 -10.46 -6.71 0.17
CA ASN A 353 -9.07 -6.90 -0.26
C ASN A 353 -8.28 -7.76 0.75
N LEU A 354 -8.36 -7.42 2.05
CA LEU A 354 -7.67 -8.18 3.10
C LEU A 354 -8.24 -9.59 3.25
N THR A 355 -9.56 -9.76 3.14
CA THR A 355 -10.22 -11.08 3.15
C THR A 355 -9.72 -11.96 2.00
N ALA A 356 -9.62 -11.41 0.77
CA ALA A 356 -9.10 -12.15 -0.37
C ALA A 356 -7.66 -12.64 -0.13
N ALA A 357 -6.80 -11.80 0.46
CA ALA A 357 -5.42 -12.18 0.79
C ALA A 357 -5.36 -13.25 1.89
N VAL A 358 -6.21 -13.18 2.93
CA VAL A 358 -6.30 -14.22 3.97
C VAL A 358 -6.76 -15.54 3.38
N ILE A 359 -7.82 -15.54 2.56
CA ILE A 359 -8.33 -16.74 1.90
C ILE A 359 -7.25 -17.34 0.99
N ALA A 360 -6.57 -16.53 0.18
CA ALA A 360 -5.51 -16.99 -0.73
C ALA A 360 -4.33 -17.63 0.02
N SER A 361 -3.97 -17.13 1.21
CA SER A 361 -2.92 -17.72 2.04
C SER A 361 -3.24 -19.15 2.51
N GLY A 362 -4.53 -19.53 2.53
CA GLY A 362 -5.01 -20.81 3.05
C GLY A 362 -4.98 -20.92 4.58
N GLU A 363 -4.63 -19.86 5.29
CA GLU A 363 -4.43 -19.84 6.74
C GLU A 363 -5.57 -19.13 7.49
N GLY A 364 -5.48 -19.05 8.82
CA GLY A 364 -6.44 -18.33 9.67
C GLY A 364 -7.52 -19.21 10.30
N ASP A 365 -7.38 -20.54 10.29
CA ASP A 365 -8.37 -21.46 10.86
C ASP A 365 -8.24 -21.64 12.39
N ASP A 366 -7.07 -21.34 12.97
CA ASP A 366 -6.83 -21.44 14.42
C ASP A 366 -6.88 -20.05 15.08
N PRO A 367 -7.90 -19.77 15.92
CA PRO A 367 -7.99 -18.47 16.62
C PRO A 367 -6.82 -18.16 17.57
N ARG A 368 -6.05 -19.16 17.98
CA ARG A 368 -4.85 -18.98 18.81
C ARG A 368 -3.64 -18.54 17.99
N ARG A 369 -3.71 -18.71 16.70
CA ARG A 369 -2.68 -18.34 15.73
C ARG A 369 -3.31 -17.63 14.52
N PRO A 370 -3.83 -16.41 14.72
CA PRO A 370 -4.50 -15.67 13.64
C PRO A 370 -3.53 -15.33 12.51
N VAL A 371 -4.08 -14.97 11.36
CA VAL A 371 -3.29 -14.27 10.33
C VAL A 371 -2.97 -12.87 10.84
N VAL A 372 -1.68 -12.52 10.93
CA VAL A 372 -1.25 -11.17 11.34
C VAL A 372 -1.16 -10.27 10.12
N ILE A 373 -1.96 -9.22 10.09
CA ILE A 373 -1.99 -8.18 9.06
C ILE A 373 -1.27 -6.95 9.60
N ASN A 374 -0.05 -6.70 9.16
CA ASN A 374 0.63 -5.46 9.49
C ASN A 374 0.15 -4.38 8.51
N ALA A 375 -0.62 -3.44 9.02
CA ALA A 375 -1.16 -2.32 8.26
C ALA A 375 -0.28 -1.08 8.46
N ASP A 376 0.08 -0.42 7.37
CA ASP A 376 0.78 0.86 7.37
C ASP A 376 0.05 1.88 6.49
N GLY A 377 0.21 3.15 6.83
CA GLY A 377 -0.32 4.25 6.07
C GLY A 377 -1.24 5.19 6.85
N THR A 378 -1.04 6.48 6.61
CA THR A 378 -1.79 7.54 7.31
C THR A 378 -3.27 7.55 6.95
N THR A 379 -3.65 7.13 5.75
CA THR A 379 -5.06 7.04 5.34
C THR A 379 -5.80 6.03 6.19
N PHE A 380 -5.23 4.85 6.41
CA PHE A 380 -5.84 3.81 7.22
C PHE A 380 -6.13 4.27 8.66
N TYR A 381 -5.12 4.85 9.34
CA TYR A 381 -5.23 5.18 10.75
C TYR A 381 -5.80 6.57 11.06
N LYS A 382 -5.70 7.53 10.12
CA LYS A 382 -6.10 8.92 10.40
C LYS A 382 -7.42 9.35 9.77
N THR A 383 -7.94 8.60 8.78
CA THR A 383 -9.26 8.88 8.23
C THR A 383 -10.33 8.45 9.25
N CYS A 384 -11.16 9.40 9.65
CA CYS A 384 -12.20 9.18 10.66
C CYS A 384 -13.08 7.98 10.29
N PHE A 385 -13.27 7.04 11.21
CA PHE A 385 -14.05 5.80 11.09
C PHE A 385 -13.50 4.72 10.14
N LEU A 386 -12.48 4.96 9.33
CA LEU A 386 -12.05 4.01 8.30
C LEU A 386 -11.57 2.68 8.91
N GLU A 387 -10.69 2.74 9.90
CA GLU A 387 -10.18 1.55 10.60
C GLU A 387 -11.30 0.76 11.27
N ASP A 388 -12.26 1.45 11.91
CA ASP A 388 -13.41 0.83 12.56
C ASP A 388 -14.28 0.07 11.56
N TYR A 389 -14.59 0.67 10.42
CA TYR A 389 -15.33 0.01 9.35
C TYR A 389 -14.58 -1.19 8.77
N VAL A 390 -13.27 -1.09 8.58
CA VAL A 390 -12.47 -2.23 8.10
C VAL A 390 -12.58 -3.39 9.09
N LYS A 391 -12.42 -3.14 10.38
CA LYS A 391 -12.55 -4.17 11.43
C LYS A 391 -13.95 -4.77 11.50
N GLU A 392 -14.99 -3.92 11.39
CA GLU A 392 -16.37 -4.37 11.38
C GLU A 392 -16.66 -5.30 10.18
N TYR A 393 -16.24 -4.91 8.97
CA TYR A 393 -16.45 -5.74 7.78
C TYR A 393 -15.57 -6.99 7.74
N LEU A 394 -14.39 -6.97 8.33
CA LEU A 394 -13.59 -8.20 8.54
C LEU A 394 -14.30 -9.16 9.48
N ASP A 395 -14.91 -8.66 10.57
CA ASP A 395 -15.73 -9.51 11.44
C ASP A 395 -16.92 -10.12 10.71
N GLN A 396 -17.62 -9.33 9.91
CA GLN A 396 -18.79 -9.79 9.16
C GLN A 396 -18.44 -10.79 8.04
N ILE A 397 -17.40 -10.51 7.26
CA ILE A 397 -17.07 -11.23 6.03
C ILE A 397 -16.08 -12.36 6.33
N LEU A 398 -14.93 -12.05 6.93
CA LEU A 398 -13.88 -13.02 7.16
C LEU A 398 -14.22 -13.97 8.32
N TRP A 399 -14.61 -13.44 9.49
CA TRP A 399 -14.88 -14.28 10.64
C TRP A 399 -16.24 -14.99 10.55
N LYS A 400 -17.34 -14.25 10.44
CA LYS A 400 -18.68 -14.85 10.52
C LYS A 400 -19.05 -15.70 9.31
N LYS A 401 -18.53 -15.37 8.13
CA LYS A 401 -18.88 -16.07 6.90
C LYS A 401 -17.83 -17.10 6.50
N GLU A 402 -16.54 -16.71 6.45
CA GLU A 402 -15.47 -17.59 6.02
C GLU A 402 -14.86 -18.42 7.16
N GLY A 403 -15.16 -18.10 8.43
CA GLY A 403 -14.67 -18.81 9.61
C GLY A 403 -13.16 -18.61 9.88
N LYS A 404 -12.53 -17.60 9.26
CA LYS A 404 -11.10 -17.32 9.40
C LYS A 404 -10.85 -16.13 10.31
N VAL A 405 -9.73 -16.15 11.00
CA VAL A 405 -9.34 -15.09 11.95
C VAL A 405 -8.09 -14.36 11.52
N CYS A 406 -8.11 -13.03 11.71
CA CYS A 406 -6.95 -12.19 11.53
C CYS A 406 -6.81 -11.19 12.69
N GLN A 407 -5.61 -10.63 12.83
CA GLN A 407 -5.30 -9.55 13.75
C GLN A 407 -4.61 -8.43 12.98
N ILE A 408 -5.16 -7.22 13.01
CA ILE A 408 -4.50 -6.03 12.44
C ILE A 408 -3.54 -5.47 13.50
N VAL A 409 -2.32 -5.20 13.07
CA VAL A 409 -1.26 -4.62 13.89
C VAL A 409 -0.61 -3.44 13.15
N SER A 410 0.07 -2.58 13.90
CA SER A 410 0.91 -1.50 13.36
C SER A 410 2.30 -1.63 13.96
N ILE A 411 3.30 -1.72 13.11
CA ILE A 411 4.70 -1.82 13.54
C ILE A 411 5.45 -0.61 13.02
N ASP A 412 6.06 0.13 13.93
CA ASP A 412 6.84 1.31 13.58
C ASP A 412 8.05 0.93 12.72
N ASN A 413 8.39 1.78 11.76
CA ASN A 413 9.50 1.58 10.84
C ASN A 413 9.44 0.27 10.02
N SER A 414 8.25 -0.28 9.78
CA SER A 414 8.05 -1.53 9.03
C SER A 414 8.86 -1.63 7.73
N PRO A 415 8.88 -0.62 6.84
CA PRO A 415 9.68 -0.70 5.61
C PRO A 415 11.19 -0.88 5.88
N THR A 416 11.72 -0.19 6.91
CA THR A 416 13.13 -0.29 7.30
C THR A 416 13.46 -1.66 7.89
N ILE A 417 12.64 -2.14 8.84
CA ILE A 417 12.83 -3.44 9.50
C ILE A 417 12.68 -4.57 8.47
N GLY A 418 11.66 -4.52 7.63
CA GLY A 418 11.42 -5.54 6.62
C GLY A 418 12.53 -5.59 5.55
N ALA A 419 13.05 -4.45 5.12
CA ALA A 419 14.19 -4.40 4.23
C ALA A 419 15.45 -5.01 4.88
N ALA A 420 15.65 -4.76 6.18
CA ALA A 420 16.74 -5.39 6.94
C ALA A 420 16.62 -6.91 6.93
N ILE A 421 15.43 -7.44 7.20
CA ILE A 421 15.16 -8.88 7.17
C ILE A 421 15.42 -9.46 5.78
N ALA A 422 14.93 -8.80 4.74
CA ALA A 422 15.17 -9.22 3.36
C ALA A 422 16.66 -9.28 3.02
N GLY A 423 17.46 -8.31 3.49
CA GLY A 423 18.91 -8.31 3.28
C GLY A 423 19.66 -9.37 4.07
N LEU A 424 19.14 -9.78 5.24
CA LEU A 424 19.79 -10.78 6.09
C LEU A 424 19.45 -12.22 5.70
N CYS A 425 18.24 -12.46 5.16
CA CYS A 425 17.71 -13.80 4.92
C CYS A 425 17.97 -14.34 3.50
N ILE A 426 18.84 -13.69 2.71
CA ILE A 426 19.30 -14.16 1.40
C ILE A 426 20.50 -15.10 1.56
#